data_3d7c4d1c2096a1603564383be8556d45
#
_entry.id   3d7c4d1c2096a1603564383be8556d45
#
_cell.length_a   1.000
_cell.length_b   1.000
_cell.length_c   1.000
_cell.angle_alpha   90.00
_cell.angle_beta   90.00
_cell.angle_gamma   90.00
#
_symmetry.space_group_name_H-M   'P 1'
#
loop_
_entity.id
_entity.type
_entity.pdbx_description
1 polymer ?
#
loop_
_entity_poly.entity_id
_entity_poly.type
_entity_poly.pdbx_seq_one_letter_code
_entity_poly.pdbx_strand_id
1 'polypeptide(L)'
;MNFNGILVPLVTPFKNEKSLDVDTLKQLTSTFIDKGVTGLVVCGTTGEYYALNEAERETVLKTVAEVAKGRVTLIAGINDLSTEGAINRAKQAKELGYEGLMLSPTPYSLPDQTGVIAHYETVASATDLPIIMYNFPARIGIEIEYDTVVHLAKNPNIVAIKESSGDFSRALHLLQTPFENFEVICGCDDQPVDFFFWGAKSWIAGAGNVFPEEQVAMFNAAQAGDWDKARQIMREIHPAIHSMESGNYNQKAKLGCLKGEINVGAVRLPLSDLSEEEKVEFLAFFNK
;
A
#
# COMPACT_ATOMS: atom_id res chain seq x y z
N MET A 1 -14.85 6.35 -7.23
CA MET A 1 -13.61 5.56 -7.47
C MET A 1 -13.88 4.12 -7.08
N ASN A 2 -13.33 3.14 -7.78
CA ASN A 2 -13.53 1.72 -7.46
C ASN A 2 -12.21 1.14 -6.95
N PHE A 3 -12.18 0.70 -5.70
CA PHE A 3 -10.99 0.08 -5.09
C PHE A 3 -11.03 -1.45 -5.13
N ASN A 4 -12.08 -2.07 -5.69
CA ASN A 4 -12.27 -3.51 -5.63
C ASN A 4 -11.07 -4.27 -6.19
N GLY A 5 -10.58 -5.23 -5.43
CA GLY A 5 -9.49 -6.11 -5.83
C GLY A 5 -8.20 -5.91 -5.06
N ILE A 6 -7.11 -6.21 -5.73
CA ILE A 6 -5.76 -6.14 -5.18
C ILE A 6 -5.07 -4.87 -5.69
N LEU A 7 -4.69 -4.01 -4.74
CA LEU A 7 -3.92 -2.81 -5.02
C LEU A 7 -2.50 -3.00 -4.46
N VAL A 8 -1.47 -2.89 -5.30
CA VAL A 8 -0.09 -3.12 -4.86
C VAL A 8 0.61 -1.80 -4.54
N PRO A 9 1.09 -1.61 -3.29
CA PRO A 9 2.00 -0.51 -2.98
C PRO A 9 3.36 -0.83 -3.59
N LEU A 10 3.60 -0.25 -4.76
CA LEU A 10 4.70 -0.57 -5.63
C LEU A 10 6.06 -0.26 -4.99
N VAL A 11 7.00 -1.20 -5.01
CA VAL A 11 8.40 -0.92 -4.66
C VAL A 11 9.03 0.01 -5.70
N THR A 12 9.99 0.82 -5.29
CA THR A 12 10.75 1.68 -6.20
C THR A 12 12.06 0.98 -6.58
N PRO A 13 12.28 0.61 -7.85
CA PRO A 13 13.51 -0.02 -8.28
C PRO A 13 14.70 0.94 -8.26
N PHE A 14 15.85 0.44 -7.79
CA PHE A 14 17.11 1.16 -7.81
C PHE A 14 18.21 0.32 -8.46
N LYS A 15 19.10 0.98 -9.21
CA LYS A 15 20.34 0.37 -9.71
C LYS A 15 21.35 0.10 -8.59
N ASN A 16 22.44 -0.59 -8.90
CA ASN A 16 23.47 -0.90 -7.90
C ASN A 16 24.05 0.34 -7.22
N GLU A 17 24.22 1.44 -7.96
CA GLU A 17 24.67 2.73 -7.46
C GLU A 17 23.58 3.54 -6.74
N LYS A 18 22.44 2.92 -6.51
CA LYS A 18 21.28 3.50 -5.82
C LYS A 18 20.57 4.63 -6.59
N SER A 19 20.85 4.87 -7.86
CA SER A 19 20.01 5.72 -8.72
C SER A 19 18.70 5.03 -9.07
N LEU A 20 17.67 5.80 -9.48
CA LEU A 20 16.41 5.22 -9.95
C LEU A 20 16.61 4.33 -11.17
N ASP A 21 15.94 3.17 -11.18
CA ASP A 21 15.84 2.31 -12.34
C ASP A 21 14.47 2.43 -13.00
N VAL A 22 14.37 3.41 -13.89
CA VAL A 22 13.12 3.76 -14.57
C VAL A 22 12.65 2.64 -15.51
N ASP A 23 13.57 1.94 -16.14
CA ASP A 23 13.22 0.86 -17.08
C ASP A 23 12.65 -0.35 -16.34
N THR A 24 13.28 -0.74 -15.23
CA THR A 24 12.75 -1.77 -14.34
C THR A 24 11.42 -1.35 -13.72
N LEU A 25 11.22 -0.06 -13.38
CA LEU A 25 9.94 0.43 -12.88
C LEU A 25 8.81 0.28 -13.90
N LYS A 26 9.08 0.58 -15.19
CA LYS A 26 8.11 0.35 -16.28
C LYS A 26 7.76 -1.13 -16.44
N GLN A 27 8.77 -1.99 -16.43
CA GLN A 27 8.59 -3.43 -16.52
C GLN A 27 7.74 -3.96 -15.37
N LEU A 28 8.10 -3.61 -14.13
CA LEU A 28 7.38 -4.02 -12.92
C LEU A 28 5.91 -3.58 -12.95
N THR A 29 5.66 -2.32 -13.33
CA THR A 29 4.33 -1.75 -13.48
C THR A 29 3.48 -2.55 -14.47
N SER A 30 4.00 -2.82 -15.68
CA SER A 30 3.28 -3.59 -16.69
C SER A 30 3.02 -5.03 -16.23
N THR A 31 4.03 -5.67 -15.64
CA THR A 31 3.94 -7.05 -15.16
C THR A 31 2.82 -7.22 -14.14
N PHE A 32 2.68 -6.31 -13.17
CA PHE A 32 1.64 -6.42 -12.15
C PHE A 32 0.23 -6.21 -12.75
N ILE A 33 0.09 -5.29 -13.69
CA ILE A 33 -1.17 -5.09 -14.40
C ILE A 33 -1.54 -6.36 -15.19
N ASP A 34 -0.59 -6.95 -15.91
CA ASP A 34 -0.81 -8.16 -16.71
C ASP A 34 -1.13 -9.39 -15.83
N LYS A 35 -0.71 -9.38 -14.55
CA LYS A 35 -1.06 -10.37 -13.53
C LYS A 35 -2.42 -10.14 -12.86
N GLY A 36 -3.18 -9.14 -13.27
CA GLY A 36 -4.54 -8.89 -12.81
C GLY A 36 -4.67 -8.00 -11.57
N VAL A 37 -3.60 -7.31 -11.18
CA VAL A 37 -3.66 -6.29 -10.13
C VAL A 37 -4.58 -5.16 -10.58
N THR A 38 -5.49 -4.71 -9.71
CA THR A 38 -6.54 -3.75 -10.06
C THR A 38 -6.17 -2.30 -9.75
N GLY A 39 -5.10 -2.09 -8.97
CA GLY A 39 -4.60 -0.76 -8.66
C GLY A 39 -3.15 -0.75 -8.19
N LEU A 40 -2.53 0.41 -8.30
CA LEU A 40 -1.17 0.65 -7.83
C LEU A 40 -1.13 1.83 -6.88
N VAL A 41 -0.49 1.65 -5.73
CA VAL A 41 -0.20 2.74 -4.78
C VAL A 41 1.28 3.13 -4.94
N VAL A 42 1.54 4.32 -5.45
CA VAL A 42 2.87 4.78 -5.84
C VAL A 42 3.41 5.77 -4.82
N CYS A 43 4.69 5.71 -4.53
CA CYS A 43 5.34 6.52 -3.49
C CYS A 43 4.69 6.35 -2.10
N GLY A 44 4.24 5.13 -1.77
CA GLY A 44 3.87 4.73 -0.42
C GLY A 44 5.10 4.31 0.41
N THR A 45 4.85 3.75 1.60
CA THR A 45 5.92 3.27 2.51
C THR A 45 6.77 2.18 1.86
N THR A 46 6.14 1.21 1.20
CA THR A 46 6.83 0.14 0.47
C THR A 46 7.63 0.67 -0.71
N GLY A 47 7.19 1.77 -1.32
CA GLY A 47 7.89 2.50 -2.38
C GLY A 47 8.99 3.42 -1.90
N GLU A 48 9.37 3.35 -0.61
CA GLU A 48 10.49 4.11 -0.01
C GLU A 48 10.36 5.63 -0.22
N TYR A 49 9.12 6.19 -0.12
CA TYR A 49 8.88 7.62 -0.35
C TYR A 49 9.79 8.55 0.45
N TYR A 50 10.22 8.12 1.65
CA TYR A 50 11.09 8.84 2.57
C TYR A 50 12.56 8.91 2.09
N ALA A 51 12.93 8.07 1.11
CA ALA A 51 14.29 7.99 0.54
C ALA A 51 14.36 8.59 -0.88
N LEU A 52 13.28 9.19 -1.36
CA LEU A 52 13.21 9.86 -2.66
C LEU A 52 13.28 11.37 -2.46
N ASN A 53 14.11 12.05 -3.26
CA ASN A 53 14.00 13.51 -3.40
C ASN A 53 12.80 13.87 -4.30
N GLU A 54 12.42 15.14 -4.35
CA GLU A 54 11.22 15.58 -5.07
C GLU A 54 11.29 15.29 -6.58
N ALA A 55 12.46 15.43 -7.20
CA ALA A 55 12.63 15.14 -8.64
C ALA A 55 12.52 13.63 -8.93
N GLU A 56 13.04 12.78 -8.04
CA GLU A 56 12.90 11.32 -8.14
C GLU A 56 11.45 10.91 -7.92
N ARG A 57 10.78 11.49 -6.92
CA ARG A 57 9.37 11.26 -6.65
C ARG A 57 8.52 11.59 -7.88
N GLU A 58 8.72 12.75 -8.49
CA GLU A 58 8.02 13.14 -9.72
C GLU A 58 8.29 12.15 -10.86
N THR A 59 9.54 11.74 -11.03
CA THR A 59 9.92 10.75 -12.05
C THR A 59 9.22 9.42 -11.84
N VAL A 60 9.15 8.93 -10.60
CA VAL A 60 8.45 7.66 -10.26
C VAL A 60 6.96 7.77 -10.57
N LEU A 61 6.30 8.82 -10.09
CA LEU A 61 4.87 9.06 -10.33
C LEU A 61 4.57 9.15 -11.82
N LYS A 62 5.33 9.96 -12.57
CA LYS A 62 5.17 10.13 -14.02
C LYS A 62 5.36 8.83 -14.77
N THR A 63 6.42 8.08 -14.48
CA THR A 63 6.74 6.81 -15.12
C THR A 63 5.61 5.79 -14.96
N VAL A 64 5.10 5.64 -13.72
CA VAL A 64 4.00 4.71 -13.46
C VAL A 64 2.71 5.17 -14.15
N ALA A 65 2.40 6.47 -14.12
CA ALA A 65 1.23 7.02 -14.81
C ALA A 65 1.28 6.80 -16.32
N GLU A 66 2.44 6.97 -16.95
CA GLU A 66 2.62 6.72 -18.39
C GLU A 66 2.29 5.26 -18.80
N VAL A 67 2.61 4.29 -17.93
CA VAL A 67 2.38 2.86 -18.20
C VAL A 67 0.97 2.42 -17.81
N ALA A 68 0.46 2.91 -16.70
CA ALA A 68 -0.71 2.33 -16.02
C ALA A 68 -2.01 3.11 -16.21
N LYS A 69 -1.96 4.38 -16.67
CA LYS A 69 -3.15 5.24 -16.81
C LYS A 69 -4.23 4.60 -17.70
N GLY A 70 -5.43 4.52 -17.17
CA GLY A 70 -6.57 3.93 -17.86
C GLY A 70 -6.58 2.39 -17.93
N ARG A 71 -5.57 1.73 -17.33
CA ARG A 71 -5.49 0.27 -17.23
C ARG A 71 -5.86 -0.22 -15.83
N VAL A 72 -5.41 0.48 -14.80
CA VAL A 72 -5.69 0.20 -13.39
C VAL A 72 -5.83 1.49 -12.61
N THR A 73 -6.42 1.43 -11.41
CA THR A 73 -6.56 2.57 -10.51
C THR A 73 -5.19 3.06 -10.01
N LEU A 74 -4.91 4.34 -10.13
CA LEU A 74 -3.67 4.97 -9.68
C LEU A 74 -3.87 5.80 -8.41
N ILE A 75 -3.18 5.42 -7.35
CA ILE A 75 -3.20 6.09 -6.04
C ILE A 75 -1.79 6.60 -5.74
N ALA A 76 -1.66 7.86 -5.38
CA ALA A 76 -0.40 8.42 -4.92
C ALA A 76 -0.33 8.43 -3.39
N GLY A 77 0.75 7.90 -2.82
CA GLY A 77 1.09 8.16 -1.43
C GLY A 77 1.54 9.61 -1.27
N ILE A 78 0.91 10.36 -0.38
CA ILE A 78 1.20 11.79 -0.17
C ILE A 78 1.71 12.10 1.23
N ASN A 79 2.21 11.09 1.93
CA ASN A 79 2.76 11.25 3.28
C ASN A 79 3.87 12.29 3.31
N ASP A 80 3.80 13.19 4.28
CA ASP A 80 4.80 14.23 4.53
C ASP A 80 4.90 14.51 6.02
N LEU A 81 5.95 15.23 6.46
CA LEU A 81 6.11 15.69 7.83
C LEU A 81 5.21 16.89 8.16
N SER A 82 4.63 17.53 7.15
CA SER A 82 3.79 18.71 7.28
C SER A 82 2.49 18.59 6.47
N THR A 83 1.45 19.27 6.92
CA THR A 83 0.17 19.37 6.19
C THR A 83 0.36 20.06 4.84
N GLU A 84 1.17 21.10 4.78
CA GLU A 84 1.46 21.82 3.53
C GLU A 84 2.20 20.93 2.52
N GLY A 85 3.19 20.14 2.97
CA GLY A 85 3.89 19.18 2.14
C GLY A 85 2.92 18.14 1.56
N ALA A 86 2.00 17.60 2.36
CA ALA A 86 0.97 16.66 1.89
C ALA A 86 0.05 17.31 0.83
N ILE A 87 -0.34 18.58 1.01
CA ILE A 87 -1.13 19.34 0.03
C ILE A 87 -0.37 19.51 -1.29
N ASN A 88 0.91 19.85 -1.24
CA ASN A 88 1.72 20.01 -2.43
C ASN A 88 1.86 18.70 -3.20
N ARG A 89 2.06 17.59 -2.50
CA ARG A 89 2.07 16.24 -3.10
C ARG A 89 0.72 15.83 -3.68
N ALA A 90 -0.39 16.23 -3.06
CA ALA A 90 -1.73 16.00 -3.61
C ALA A 90 -1.94 16.74 -4.93
N LYS A 91 -1.51 18.01 -5.03
CA LYS A 91 -1.54 18.80 -6.27
C LYS A 91 -0.71 18.16 -7.38
N GLN A 92 0.53 17.77 -7.07
CA GLN A 92 1.41 17.07 -8.01
C GLN A 92 0.77 15.77 -8.53
N ALA A 93 0.19 14.96 -7.64
CA ALA A 93 -0.48 13.71 -8.02
C ALA A 93 -1.65 13.97 -8.98
N LYS A 94 -2.46 15.01 -8.73
CA LYS A 94 -3.56 15.40 -9.61
C LYS A 94 -3.07 15.83 -11.00
N GLU A 95 -2.03 16.64 -11.08
CA GLU A 95 -1.42 17.09 -12.34
C GLU A 95 -0.88 15.91 -13.17
N LEU A 96 -0.35 14.88 -12.51
CA LEU A 96 0.15 13.67 -13.14
C LEU A 96 -0.96 12.65 -13.48
N GLY A 97 -2.23 12.95 -13.15
CA GLY A 97 -3.38 12.16 -13.52
C GLY A 97 -3.65 10.96 -12.63
N TYR A 98 -3.23 11.01 -11.37
CA TYR A 98 -3.64 10.06 -10.34
C TYR A 98 -5.11 10.24 -10.00
N GLU A 99 -5.76 9.16 -9.60
CA GLU A 99 -7.20 9.10 -9.36
C GLU A 99 -7.54 9.14 -7.87
N GLY A 100 -6.57 8.86 -6.99
CA GLY A 100 -6.75 8.89 -5.54
C GLY A 100 -5.45 9.12 -4.80
N LEU A 101 -5.59 9.37 -3.52
CA LEU A 101 -4.49 9.68 -2.61
C LEU A 101 -4.50 8.73 -1.42
N MET A 102 -3.32 8.38 -0.90
CA MET A 102 -3.18 7.67 0.37
C MET A 102 -2.37 8.53 1.33
N LEU A 103 -2.92 8.79 2.51
CA LEU A 103 -2.37 9.69 3.53
C LEU A 103 -2.38 9.02 4.90
N SER A 104 -1.24 9.03 5.60
CA SER A 104 -1.16 8.71 7.02
C SER A 104 -1.14 9.99 7.87
N PRO A 105 -1.40 9.91 9.17
CA PRO A 105 -1.02 10.98 10.08
C PRO A 105 0.46 11.33 9.94
N THR A 106 0.83 12.55 10.32
CA THR A 106 2.25 12.97 10.25
C THR A 106 3.07 12.19 11.29
N PRO A 107 4.15 11.52 10.87
CA PRO A 107 5.06 10.87 11.82
C PRO A 107 5.90 11.89 12.58
N TYR A 108 6.64 11.45 13.59
CA TYR A 108 7.61 12.20 14.37
C TYR A 108 6.99 13.21 15.36
N SER A 109 6.12 14.13 14.91
CA SER A 109 5.48 15.14 15.76
C SER A 109 4.35 14.58 16.65
N LEU A 110 3.81 13.42 16.28
CA LEU A 110 2.77 12.66 17.00
C LEU A 110 1.58 13.55 17.43
N PRO A 111 0.82 14.11 16.47
CA PRO A 111 -0.35 14.93 16.80
C PRO A 111 -1.40 14.12 17.60
N ASP A 112 -2.16 14.81 18.45
CA ASP A 112 -3.36 14.23 19.06
C ASP A 112 -4.49 14.07 18.02
N GLN A 113 -5.60 13.45 18.41
CA GLN A 113 -6.72 13.20 17.49
C GLN A 113 -7.31 14.49 16.90
N THR A 114 -7.28 15.60 17.63
CA THR A 114 -7.72 16.91 17.12
C THR A 114 -6.79 17.38 15.99
N GLY A 115 -5.50 17.23 16.17
CA GLY A 115 -4.49 17.53 15.13
C GLY A 115 -4.61 16.59 13.94
N VAL A 116 -4.87 15.30 14.16
CA VAL A 116 -5.13 14.32 13.08
C VAL A 116 -6.35 14.74 12.26
N ILE A 117 -7.49 15.05 12.90
CA ILE A 117 -8.70 15.53 12.22
C ILE A 117 -8.39 16.78 11.39
N ALA A 118 -7.78 17.78 12.01
CA ALA A 118 -7.46 19.05 11.32
C ALA A 118 -6.53 18.82 10.11
N HIS A 119 -5.55 17.92 10.22
CA HIS A 119 -4.65 17.56 9.13
C HIS A 119 -5.42 16.98 7.93
N TYR A 120 -6.24 15.95 8.17
CA TYR A 120 -7.03 15.31 7.09
C TYR A 120 -8.04 16.26 6.45
N GLU A 121 -8.79 17.03 7.25
CA GLU A 121 -9.77 17.98 6.73
C GLU A 121 -9.11 19.10 5.92
N THR A 122 -7.94 19.58 6.36
CA THR A 122 -7.18 20.61 5.63
C THR A 122 -6.68 20.08 4.28
N VAL A 123 -6.13 18.86 4.25
CA VAL A 123 -5.71 18.24 2.98
C VAL A 123 -6.92 17.98 2.09
N ALA A 124 -8.01 17.44 2.64
CA ALA A 124 -9.23 17.15 1.89
C ALA A 124 -9.87 18.40 1.28
N SER A 125 -9.77 19.56 1.94
CA SER A 125 -10.28 20.83 1.41
C SER A 125 -9.41 21.41 0.29
N ALA A 126 -8.15 20.97 0.17
CA ALA A 126 -7.19 21.47 -0.81
C ALA A 126 -7.12 20.67 -2.11
N THR A 127 -7.87 19.57 -2.22
CA THR A 127 -7.92 18.69 -3.39
C THR A 127 -9.32 18.13 -3.60
N ASP A 128 -9.65 17.77 -4.85
CA ASP A 128 -10.85 17.02 -5.22
C ASP A 128 -10.58 15.52 -5.43
N LEU A 129 -9.32 15.08 -5.26
CA LEU A 129 -9.00 13.66 -5.32
C LEU A 129 -9.41 12.96 -4.01
N PRO A 130 -10.07 11.80 -4.09
CA PRO A 130 -10.47 11.03 -2.94
C PRO A 130 -9.25 10.55 -2.13
N ILE A 131 -9.37 10.61 -0.81
CA ILE A 131 -8.31 10.28 0.14
C ILE A 131 -8.63 8.95 0.83
N ILE A 132 -7.66 8.05 0.84
CA ILE A 132 -7.61 6.85 1.67
C ILE A 132 -6.78 7.20 2.91
N MET A 133 -7.38 7.16 4.10
CA MET A 133 -6.64 7.24 5.34
C MET A 133 -5.76 5.99 5.49
N TYR A 134 -4.56 6.14 6.03
CA TYR A 134 -3.67 5.03 6.29
C TYR A 134 -3.35 4.91 7.78
N ASN A 135 -3.92 3.92 8.42
CA ASN A 135 -3.68 3.62 9.83
C ASN A 135 -2.60 2.54 9.97
N PHE A 136 -1.42 2.94 10.43
CA PHE A 136 -0.31 2.02 10.70
C PHE A 136 0.48 2.49 11.92
N PRO A 137 -0.07 2.32 13.14
CA PRO A 137 0.52 2.85 14.37
C PRO A 137 1.94 2.34 14.64
N ALA A 138 2.26 1.10 14.27
CA ALA A 138 3.60 0.54 14.44
C ALA A 138 4.71 1.31 13.67
N ARG A 139 4.37 2.05 12.61
CA ARG A 139 5.33 2.88 11.85
C ARG A 139 5.16 4.37 12.10
N ILE A 140 3.93 4.81 12.27
CA ILE A 140 3.61 6.25 12.40
C ILE A 140 3.71 6.70 13.87
N GLY A 141 3.52 5.80 14.83
CA GLY A 141 3.50 6.12 16.25
C GLY A 141 2.16 6.66 16.75
N ILE A 142 1.16 6.78 15.87
CA ILE A 142 -0.20 7.24 16.20
C ILE A 142 -1.19 6.28 15.57
N GLU A 143 -2.23 5.93 16.34
CA GLU A 143 -3.43 5.29 15.82
C GLU A 143 -4.48 6.37 15.46
N ILE A 144 -5.14 6.21 14.32
CA ILE A 144 -6.36 6.99 14.01
C ILE A 144 -7.49 6.33 14.80
N GLU A 145 -7.90 6.90 15.92
CA GLU A 145 -8.89 6.31 16.81
C GLU A 145 -10.24 6.11 16.12
N TYR A 146 -11.05 5.16 16.62
CA TYR A 146 -12.33 4.82 16.01
C TYR A 146 -13.24 6.05 15.80
N ASP A 147 -13.40 6.88 16.83
CA ASP A 147 -14.25 8.07 16.75
C ASP A 147 -13.72 9.10 15.73
N THR A 148 -12.40 9.17 15.58
CA THR A 148 -11.74 9.99 14.54
C THR A 148 -12.05 9.45 13.15
N VAL A 149 -12.02 8.13 12.95
CA VAL A 149 -12.42 7.51 11.67
C VAL A 149 -13.88 7.82 11.35
N VAL A 150 -14.80 7.62 12.32
CA VAL A 150 -16.24 7.90 12.16
C VAL A 150 -16.50 9.38 11.87
N HIS A 151 -15.72 10.28 12.46
CA HIS A 151 -15.82 11.72 12.18
C HIS A 151 -15.37 12.02 10.73
N LEU A 152 -14.18 11.58 10.37
CA LEU A 152 -13.58 11.86 9.06
C LEU A 152 -14.32 11.18 7.89
N ALA A 153 -14.93 10.02 8.11
CA ALA A 153 -15.75 9.33 7.12
C ALA A 153 -17.00 10.12 6.66
N LYS A 154 -17.38 11.18 7.38
CA LYS A 154 -18.45 12.10 6.97
C LYS A 154 -18.00 13.09 5.90
N ASN A 155 -16.69 13.27 5.73
CA ASN A 155 -16.14 14.13 4.68
C ASN A 155 -16.22 13.39 3.33
N PRO A 156 -16.92 13.91 2.32
CA PRO A 156 -17.13 13.22 1.06
C PRO A 156 -15.85 12.95 0.27
N ASN A 157 -14.77 13.63 0.61
CA ASN A 157 -13.47 13.45 -0.04
C ASN A 157 -12.54 12.47 0.71
N ILE A 158 -12.97 11.98 1.89
CA ILE A 158 -12.26 10.93 2.65
C ILE A 158 -13.08 9.65 2.51
N VAL A 159 -12.65 8.75 1.65
CA VAL A 159 -13.50 7.68 1.11
C VAL A 159 -13.18 6.28 1.63
N ALA A 160 -12.06 6.12 2.30
CA ALA A 160 -11.66 4.82 2.83
C ALA A 160 -10.60 4.94 3.94
N ILE A 161 -10.41 3.83 4.67
CA ILE A 161 -9.25 3.62 5.52
C ILE A 161 -8.54 2.32 5.12
N LYS A 162 -7.22 2.40 4.88
CA LYS A 162 -6.35 1.24 4.89
C LYS A 162 -6.00 0.92 6.34
N GLU A 163 -6.53 -0.17 6.84
CA GLU A 163 -6.32 -0.62 8.22
C GLU A 163 -5.15 -1.59 8.29
N SER A 164 -4.08 -1.17 8.94
CA SER A 164 -2.81 -1.91 9.06
C SER A 164 -2.29 -1.96 10.50
N SER A 165 -3.18 -1.84 11.50
CA SER A 165 -2.76 -1.91 12.91
C SER A 165 -2.33 -3.30 13.35
N GLY A 166 -2.81 -4.35 12.66
CA GLY A 166 -2.68 -5.75 13.08
C GLY A 166 -3.77 -6.17 14.09
N ASP A 167 -4.53 -5.24 14.63
CA ASP A 167 -5.66 -5.53 15.54
C ASP A 167 -6.93 -5.86 14.74
N PHE A 168 -7.19 -7.16 14.58
CA PHE A 168 -8.38 -7.60 13.87
C PHE A 168 -9.69 -7.27 14.62
N SER A 169 -9.68 -7.16 15.95
CA SER A 169 -10.87 -6.74 16.70
C SER A 169 -11.28 -5.32 16.33
N ARG A 170 -10.32 -4.42 16.18
CA ARG A 170 -10.51 -3.07 15.67
C ARG A 170 -11.00 -3.07 14.22
N ALA A 171 -10.34 -3.84 13.36
CA ALA A 171 -10.75 -3.97 11.95
C ALA A 171 -12.19 -4.46 11.83
N LEU A 172 -12.58 -5.47 12.60
CA LEU A 172 -13.93 -6.02 12.64
C LEU A 172 -14.96 -4.98 13.09
N HIS A 173 -14.64 -4.16 14.10
CA HIS A 173 -15.51 -3.07 14.53
C HIS A 173 -15.74 -2.04 13.40
N LEU A 174 -14.69 -1.67 12.68
CA LEU A 174 -14.80 -0.78 11.52
C LEU A 174 -15.61 -1.42 10.38
N LEU A 175 -15.38 -2.70 10.07
CA LEU A 175 -16.10 -3.42 9.01
C LEU A 175 -17.59 -3.57 9.29
N GLN A 176 -17.99 -3.62 10.57
CA GLN A 176 -19.40 -3.68 10.98
C GLN A 176 -20.06 -2.29 11.13
N THR A 177 -19.30 -1.21 11.04
CA THR A 177 -19.85 0.15 11.10
C THR A 177 -20.60 0.46 9.81
N PRO A 178 -21.85 0.93 9.87
CA PRO A 178 -22.66 1.20 8.68
C PRO A 178 -22.25 2.54 8.04
N PHE A 179 -21.10 2.57 7.40
CA PHE A 179 -20.66 3.73 6.64
C PHE A 179 -21.45 3.86 5.32
N GLU A 180 -21.86 5.07 4.96
CA GLU A 180 -22.61 5.30 3.72
C GLU A 180 -21.73 5.29 2.46
N ASN A 181 -20.59 5.99 2.49
CA ASN A 181 -19.70 6.15 1.33
C ASN A 181 -18.22 6.02 1.72
N PHE A 182 -17.92 5.08 2.59
CA PHE A 182 -16.58 4.90 3.13
C PHE A 182 -16.26 3.40 3.22
N GLU A 183 -15.07 3.01 2.76
CA GLU A 183 -14.64 1.62 2.72
C GLU A 183 -13.53 1.33 3.73
N VAL A 184 -13.56 0.12 4.29
CA VAL A 184 -12.45 -0.42 5.11
C VAL A 184 -11.64 -1.36 4.22
N ILE A 185 -10.40 -0.97 3.95
CA ILE A 185 -9.47 -1.69 3.08
C ILE A 185 -8.52 -2.52 3.94
N CYS A 186 -8.33 -3.78 3.61
CA CYS A 186 -7.30 -4.60 4.27
C CYS A 186 -5.91 -4.02 4.01
N GLY A 187 -5.14 -3.83 5.08
CA GLY A 187 -3.77 -3.34 5.01
C GLY A 187 -2.74 -4.29 5.60
N CYS A 188 -3.19 -5.39 6.23
CA CYS A 188 -2.35 -6.43 6.82
C CYS A 188 -2.26 -7.62 5.87
N ASP A 189 -1.05 -8.04 5.54
CA ASP A 189 -0.84 -9.09 4.54
C ASP A 189 -1.18 -10.51 5.06
N ASP A 190 -1.30 -10.68 6.36
CA ASP A 190 -1.68 -11.94 7.03
C ASP A 190 -3.19 -12.06 7.33
N GLN A 191 -4.00 -11.01 7.09
CA GLN A 191 -5.42 -10.96 7.47
C GLN A 191 -6.43 -10.83 6.30
N PRO A 192 -6.07 -10.93 5.01
CA PRO A 192 -7.00 -10.59 3.93
C PRO A 192 -8.20 -11.52 3.85
N VAL A 193 -8.05 -12.80 4.16
CA VAL A 193 -9.17 -13.77 4.13
C VAL A 193 -10.25 -13.38 5.14
N ASP A 194 -9.85 -12.95 6.34
CA ASP A 194 -10.77 -12.50 7.38
C ASP A 194 -11.45 -11.18 6.98
N PHE A 195 -10.70 -10.21 6.45
CA PHE A 195 -11.30 -8.97 5.93
C PHE A 195 -12.34 -9.24 4.83
N PHE A 196 -12.02 -10.10 3.86
CA PHE A 196 -12.95 -10.45 2.79
C PHE A 196 -14.19 -11.20 3.31
N PHE A 197 -14.01 -12.08 4.30
CA PHE A 197 -15.11 -12.78 4.93
C PHE A 197 -16.11 -11.82 5.59
N TRP A 198 -15.62 -10.71 6.16
CA TRP A 198 -16.43 -9.65 6.76
C TRP A 198 -16.79 -8.51 5.78
N GLY A 199 -16.63 -8.73 4.49
CA GLY A 199 -17.18 -7.88 3.44
C GLY A 199 -16.27 -6.79 2.90
N ALA A 200 -14.99 -6.75 3.29
CA ALA A 200 -14.02 -5.90 2.61
C ALA A 200 -13.90 -6.28 1.13
N LYS A 201 -13.80 -5.29 0.26
CA LYS A 201 -13.76 -5.48 -1.19
C LYS A 201 -12.39 -5.21 -1.79
N SER A 202 -11.43 -4.85 -0.97
CA SER A 202 -10.12 -4.42 -1.44
C SER A 202 -9.03 -4.72 -0.41
N TRP A 203 -7.82 -4.93 -0.93
CA TRP A 203 -6.62 -5.12 -0.14
C TRP A 203 -5.47 -4.33 -0.76
N ILE A 204 -4.90 -3.40 0.02
CA ILE A 204 -3.65 -2.74 -0.36
C ILE A 204 -2.50 -3.60 0.17
N ALA A 205 -2.04 -4.49 -0.68
CA ALA A 205 -1.23 -5.66 -0.38
C ALA A 205 0.26 -5.41 -0.64
N GLY A 206 1.05 -5.22 0.40
CA GLY A 206 2.50 -5.04 0.25
C GLY A 206 3.19 -6.28 -0.29
N ALA A 207 2.78 -7.47 0.18
CA ALA A 207 3.24 -8.75 -0.35
C ALA A 207 2.77 -9.01 -1.80
N GLY A 208 1.95 -8.15 -2.40
CA GLY A 208 1.61 -8.15 -3.82
C GLY A 208 2.82 -7.89 -4.73
N ASN A 209 3.90 -7.32 -4.21
CA ASN A 209 5.17 -7.25 -4.91
C ASN A 209 5.84 -8.62 -5.11
N VAL A 210 5.45 -9.61 -4.30
CA VAL A 210 6.00 -10.98 -4.30
C VAL A 210 5.02 -11.99 -4.89
N PHE A 211 3.74 -11.87 -4.53
CA PHE A 211 2.66 -12.83 -4.82
C PHE A 211 1.47 -12.19 -5.55
N PRO A 212 1.66 -11.44 -6.64
CA PRO A 212 0.54 -10.73 -7.28
C PRO A 212 -0.53 -11.69 -7.80
N GLU A 213 -0.17 -12.78 -8.43
CA GLU A 213 -1.11 -13.77 -9.01
C GLU A 213 -1.86 -14.54 -7.94
N GLU A 214 -1.16 -14.98 -6.89
CA GLU A 214 -1.75 -15.70 -5.77
C GLU A 214 -2.75 -14.83 -5.02
N GLN A 215 -2.44 -13.56 -4.81
CA GLN A 215 -3.35 -12.63 -4.13
C GLN A 215 -4.58 -12.31 -4.96
N VAL A 216 -4.43 -12.12 -6.28
CA VAL A 216 -5.57 -11.96 -7.20
C VAL A 216 -6.43 -13.23 -7.21
N ALA A 217 -5.82 -14.42 -7.25
CA ALA A 217 -6.55 -15.68 -7.18
C ALA A 217 -7.29 -15.86 -5.85
N MET A 218 -6.66 -15.48 -4.73
CA MET A 218 -7.27 -15.50 -3.38
C MET A 218 -8.48 -14.57 -3.32
N PHE A 219 -8.35 -13.34 -3.80
CA PHE A 219 -9.44 -12.38 -3.85
C PHE A 219 -10.61 -12.92 -4.68
N ASN A 220 -10.34 -13.44 -5.89
CA ASN A 220 -11.37 -13.99 -6.77
C ASN A 220 -12.07 -15.19 -6.14
N ALA A 221 -11.35 -16.08 -5.44
CA ALA A 221 -11.93 -17.20 -4.71
C ALA A 221 -12.86 -16.69 -3.58
N ALA A 222 -12.43 -15.71 -2.79
CA ALA A 222 -13.25 -15.12 -1.74
C ALA A 222 -14.52 -14.46 -2.31
N GLN A 223 -14.42 -13.71 -3.42
CA GLN A 223 -15.57 -13.10 -4.07
C GLN A 223 -16.56 -14.14 -4.63
N ALA A 224 -16.08 -15.30 -5.03
CA ALA A 224 -16.91 -16.42 -5.47
C ALA A 224 -17.50 -17.25 -4.30
N GLY A 225 -17.14 -16.95 -3.05
CA GLY A 225 -17.53 -17.72 -1.87
C GLY A 225 -16.74 -19.01 -1.68
N ASP A 226 -15.69 -19.25 -2.47
CA ASP A 226 -14.80 -20.41 -2.35
C ASP A 226 -13.74 -20.16 -1.27
N TRP A 227 -14.21 -20.21 -0.03
CA TRP A 227 -13.37 -19.95 1.15
C TRP A 227 -12.31 -21.04 1.37
N ASP A 228 -12.54 -22.26 0.92
CA ASP A 228 -11.54 -23.33 1.04
C ASP A 228 -10.33 -23.04 0.16
N LYS A 229 -10.57 -22.60 -1.07
CA LYS A 229 -9.52 -22.19 -1.99
C LYS A 229 -8.81 -20.93 -1.50
N ALA A 230 -9.54 -19.92 -1.02
CA ALA A 230 -8.94 -18.71 -0.47
C ALA A 230 -7.99 -19.03 0.70
N ARG A 231 -8.43 -19.88 1.65
CA ARG A 231 -7.61 -20.35 2.77
C ARG A 231 -6.43 -21.20 2.33
N GLN A 232 -6.60 -22.03 1.31
CA GLN A 232 -5.50 -22.82 0.77
C GLN A 232 -4.40 -21.93 0.22
N ILE A 233 -4.73 -20.97 -0.63
CA ILE A 233 -3.76 -20.01 -1.19
C ILE A 233 -3.04 -19.27 -0.05
N MET A 234 -3.80 -18.80 0.95
CA MET A 234 -3.20 -18.11 2.10
C MET A 234 -2.19 -18.99 2.84
N ARG A 235 -2.50 -20.27 3.07
CA ARG A 235 -1.56 -21.21 3.71
C ARG A 235 -0.27 -21.41 2.92
N GLU A 236 -0.34 -21.36 1.60
CA GLU A 236 0.81 -21.54 0.71
C GLU A 236 1.76 -20.34 0.78
N ILE A 237 1.22 -19.12 0.79
CA ILE A 237 2.05 -17.88 0.78
C ILE A 237 2.36 -17.35 2.18
N HIS A 238 1.59 -17.73 3.22
CA HIS A 238 1.74 -17.22 4.57
C HIS A 238 3.15 -17.36 5.18
N PRO A 239 3.89 -18.47 5.01
CA PRO A 239 5.24 -18.57 5.58
C PRO A 239 6.18 -17.46 5.11
N ALA A 240 6.12 -17.08 3.84
CA ALA A 240 6.91 -15.96 3.30
C ALA A 240 6.38 -14.61 3.81
N ILE A 241 5.06 -14.41 3.86
CA ILE A 241 4.43 -13.21 4.43
C ILE A 241 4.83 -13.05 5.89
N HIS A 242 4.75 -14.10 6.70
CA HIS A 242 5.17 -14.08 8.10
C HIS A 242 6.64 -13.68 8.24
N SER A 243 7.50 -14.19 7.38
CA SER A 243 8.90 -13.76 7.35
C SER A 243 9.04 -12.27 7.01
N MET A 244 8.23 -11.73 6.09
CA MET A 244 8.23 -10.29 5.75
C MET A 244 7.79 -9.45 6.94
N GLU A 245 6.68 -9.79 7.58
CA GLU A 245 6.12 -9.07 8.73
C GLU A 245 7.02 -9.14 9.98
N SER A 246 7.81 -10.21 10.12
CA SER A 246 8.75 -10.37 11.23
C SER A 246 9.98 -9.44 11.18
N GLY A 247 10.16 -8.67 10.10
CA GLY A 247 11.20 -7.67 9.96
C GLY A 247 11.79 -7.58 8.56
N ASN A 248 12.47 -6.46 8.30
CA ASN A 248 13.10 -6.18 7.01
C ASN A 248 12.09 -6.23 5.84
N TYR A 249 10.85 -5.75 6.08
CA TYR A 249 9.73 -5.89 5.15
C TYR A 249 10.04 -5.37 3.75
N ASN A 250 10.52 -4.11 3.63
CA ASN A 250 10.78 -3.50 2.32
C ASN A 250 11.90 -4.23 1.58
N GLN A 251 12.93 -4.67 2.30
CA GLN A 251 14.05 -5.45 1.74
C GLN A 251 13.55 -6.77 1.15
N LYS A 252 12.72 -7.50 1.90
CA LYS A 252 12.14 -8.78 1.48
C LYS A 252 11.12 -8.60 0.37
N ALA A 253 10.30 -7.53 0.39
CA ALA A 253 9.40 -7.21 -0.71
C ALA A 253 10.16 -6.98 -2.03
N LYS A 254 11.28 -6.26 -1.98
CA LYS A 254 12.14 -6.06 -3.16
C LYS A 254 12.83 -7.35 -3.60
N LEU A 255 13.42 -8.10 -2.68
CA LEU A 255 14.06 -9.37 -3.00
C LEU A 255 13.06 -10.37 -3.59
N GLY A 256 11.83 -10.38 -3.09
CA GLY A 256 10.76 -11.26 -3.55
C GLY A 256 10.28 -10.99 -4.99
N CYS A 257 10.56 -9.80 -5.56
CA CYS A 257 10.30 -9.54 -6.97
C CYS A 257 11.08 -10.49 -7.90
N LEU A 258 12.20 -11.08 -7.40
CA LEU A 258 12.95 -12.10 -8.13
C LEU A 258 12.14 -13.38 -8.41
N LYS A 259 11.10 -13.68 -7.62
CA LYS A 259 10.14 -14.75 -7.95
C LYS A 259 9.48 -14.54 -9.31
N GLY A 260 9.30 -13.29 -9.73
CA GLY A 260 8.83 -12.90 -11.05
C GLY A 260 9.95 -12.53 -12.03
N GLU A 261 11.20 -12.93 -11.74
CA GLU A 261 12.40 -12.67 -12.54
C GLU A 261 12.72 -11.17 -12.73
N ILE A 262 12.20 -10.29 -11.84
CA ILE A 262 12.45 -8.85 -11.90
C ILE A 262 13.39 -8.46 -10.75
N ASN A 263 14.59 -8.03 -11.09
CA ASN A 263 15.55 -7.50 -10.12
C ASN A 263 15.32 -5.99 -9.94
N VAL A 264 14.75 -5.61 -8.82
CA VAL A 264 14.46 -4.21 -8.47
C VAL A 264 15.55 -3.55 -7.63
N GLY A 265 16.67 -4.23 -7.42
CA GLY A 265 17.77 -3.74 -6.59
C GLY A 265 17.46 -3.72 -5.10
N ALA A 266 18.42 -3.22 -4.34
CA ALA A 266 18.32 -3.14 -2.88
C ALA A 266 17.65 -1.83 -2.43
N VAL A 267 17.32 -1.76 -1.13
CA VAL A 267 16.76 -0.56 -0.49
C VAL A 267 17.79 0.57 -0.38
N ARG A 268 17.33 1.79 -0.14
CA ARG A 268 18.17 2.94 0.20
C ARG A 268 18.26 3.15 1.72
N LEU A 269 19.32 3.82 2.17
CA LEU A 269 19.38 4.33 3.54
C LEU A 269 18.14 5.20 3.86
N PRO A 270 17.64 5.16 5.10
CA PRO A 270 18.24 4.57 6.31
C PRO A 270 18.07 3.06 6.47
N LEU A 271 17.41 2.37 5.54
CA LEU A 271 17.32 0.90 5.60
C LEU A 271 18.64 0.28 5.13
N SER A 272 19.13 -0.72 5.89
CA SER A 272 20.27 -1.56 5.48
C SER A 272 19.80 -2.69 4.58
N ASP A 273 20.66 -3.17 3.71
CA ASP A 273 20.41 -4.36 2.90
C ASP A 273 20.31 -5.60 3.78
N LEU A 274 19.65 -6.66 3.29
CA LEU A 274 19.65 -7.98 3.93
C LEU A 274 21.07 -8.58 3.90
N SER A 275 21.41 -9.32 4.94
CA SER A 275 22.58 -10.20 4.90
C SER A 275 22.40 -11.31 3.86
N GLU A 276 23.49 -11.93 3.42
CA GLU A 276 23.40 -13.04 2.47
C GLU A 276 22.64 -14.24 3.04
N GLU A 277 22.74 -14.46 4.36
CA GLU A 277 21.98 -15.50 5.07
C GLU A 277 20.46 -15.22 5.01
N GLU A 278 20.04 -14.00 5.35
CA GLU A 278 18.62 -13.58 5.26
C GLU A 278 18.06 -13.67 3.84
N LYS A 279 18.88 -13.36 2.82
CA LYS A 279 18.48 -13.50 1.41
C LYS A 279 18.23 -14.97 1.05
N VAL A 280 19.16 -15.86 1.42
CA VAL A 280 19.04 -17.30 1.16
C VAL A 280 17.81 -17.87 1.87
N GLU A 281 17.61 -17.54 3.15
CA GLU A 281 16.44 -17.98 3.92
C GLU A 281 15.12 -17.52 3.28
N PHE A 282 15.04 -16.27 2.88
CA PHE A 282 13.81 -15.76 2.27
C PHE A 282 13.53 -16.35 0.89
N LEU A 283 14.55 -16.49 0.04
CA LEU A 283 14.40 -17.10 -1.29
C LEU A 283 14.05 -18.59 -1.23
N ALA A 284 14.37 -19.29 -0.13
CA ALA A 284 14.02 -20.69 0.04
C ALA A 284 12.49 -20.93 0.06
N PHE A 285 11.67 -19.93 0.38
CA PHE A 285 10.21 -20.03 0.28
C PHE A 285 9.70 -20.23 -1.16
N PHE A 286 10.49 -19.87 -2.17
CA PHE A 286 10.10 -19.93 -3.58
C PHE A 286 10.65 -21.17 -4.32
N ASN A 287 11.55 -21.92 -3.70
CA ASN A 287 12.22 -23.08 -4.29
C ASN A 287 11.50 -24.42 -3.95
N LYS A 288 10.19 -24.38 -3.73
CA LYS A 288 9.39 -25.59 -3.40
C LYS A 288 8.76 -26.22 -4.62
#